data_b85d0499e8f817b6d0edbbf55651e5f6
#
_entry.id   b85d0499e8f817b6d0edbbf55651e5f6
#
_cell.length_a   1.000
_cell.length_b   1.000
_cell.length_c   1.000
_cell.angle_alpha   90.00
_cell.angle_beta   90.00
_cell.angle_gamma   90.00
#
_symmetry.space_group_name_H-M   'P 1'
#
loop_
_entity.id
_entity.type
_entity.pdbx_description
1 polymer ?
#
loop_
_entity_poly.entity_id
_entity_poly.type
_entity_poly.pdbx_seq_one_letter_code
_entity_poly.pdbx_strand_id
1 'polypeptide(L)'
;TGVQTCALPIFCHTPVVLLTALTSNDKKLEGLQCGADEYIGKPFNNKMLQARIANILRNRKLLKQKFSQKMTTSESPAEIEIQALALNPIDAKFLEQLEETVKAHLSDSEFDVGALAKEMALSRSAFYNKLKALSCMSPNEFIMNARLKYAAELLRNHPELQITEIAYQAGFSSLRYFRHCFKACFNQSPQEYRGK
;
A
#
# COMPACT_ATOMS: atom_id res chain seq x y z
N THR A 1 -12.43 33.35 5.03
CA THR A 1 -12.18 32.54 3.82
C THR A 1 -11.56 31.22 4.28
N GLY A 2 -12.48 30.28 4.59
CA GLY A 2 -12.08 28.93 4.99
C GLY A 2 -11.37 28.25 3.82
N VAL A 3 -10.16 27.77 4.06
CA VAL A 3 -9.52 26.80 3.18
C VAL A 3 -10.36 25.53 3.29
N GLN A 4 -11.28 25.36 2.35
CA GLN A 4 -11.91 24.05 2.14
C GLN A 4 -10.83 23.12 1.59
N THR A 5 -10.04 22.56 2.48
CA THR A 5 -9.26 21.35 2.19
C THR A 5 -10.21 20.14 2.21
N CYS A 6 -11.27 20.21 1.45
CA CYS A 6 -11.93 19.04 0.90
C CYS A 6 -11.02 18.49 -0.20
N ALA A 7 -9.74 18.44 0.10
CA ALA A 7 -8.71 17.99 -0.79
C ALA A 7 -8.69 16.49 -0.70
N LEU A 8 -9.52 15.96 -1.46
CA LEU A 8 -9.00 15.32 -2.65
C LEU A 8 -8.33 14.02 -2.30
N PRO A 9 -9.14 12.96 -2.13
CA PRO A 9 -8.61 11.59 -2.09
C PRO A 9 -7.69 11.29 -3.30
N ILE A 10 -7.72 12.14 -4.33
CA ILE A 10 -6.93 11.98 -5.56
C ILE A 10 -5.46 12.41 -5.41
N PHE A 11 -5.14 13.33 -4.49
CA PHE A 11 -3.77 13.88 -4.32
C PHE A 11 -3.08 13.50 -3.01
N CYS A 12 -3.64 12.60 -2.22
CA CYS A 12 -3.05 12.20 -0.94
C CYS A 12 -1.69 11.50 -1.07
N HIS A 13 -1.32 11.03 -2.27
CA HIS A 13 0.02 10.53 -2.58
C HIS A 13 1.04 11.64 -2.90
N THR A 14 0.58 12.89 -3.09
CA THR A 14 1.44 14.03 -3.38
C THR A 14 1.77 14.73 -2.07
N PRO A 15 3.05 15.01 -1.76
CA PRO A 15 3.40 15.78 -0.56
C PRO A 15 2.74 17.16 -0.56
N VAL A 16 2.08 17.50 0.52
CA VAL A 16 1.42 18.78 0.70
C VAL A 16 2.14 19.58 1.76
N VAL A 17 2.71 20.71 1.36
CA VAL A 17 3.37 21.66 2.27
C VAL A 17 2.53 22.93 2.33
N LEU A 18 2.03 23.29 3.53
CA LEU A 18 1.27 24.51 3.73
C LEU A 18 2.21 25.68 4.01
N LEU A 19 2.15 26.71 3.16
CA LEU A 19 2.88 27.97 3.35
C LEU A 19 1.91 29.07 3.78
N THR A 20 1.98 29.53 5.02
CA THR A 20 0.98 30.43 5.58
C THR A 20 1.56 31.53 6.46
N ALA A 21 0.87 32.66 6.54
CA ALA A 21 1.16 33.72 7.48
C ALA A 21 0.59 33.45 8.89
N LEU A 22 -0.28 32.45 9.06
CA LEU A 22 -0.87 32.08 10.34
C LEU A 22 0.13 31.22 11.12
N THR A 23 0.64 31.71 12.22
CA THR A 23 1.70 31.07 13.01
C THR A 23 1.20 30.44 14.32
N SER A 24 -0.10 30.54 14.63
CA SER A 24 -0.66 29.94 15.85
C SER A 24 -0.51 28.41 15.84
N ASN A 25 -0.22 27.83 16.99
CA ASN A 25 -0.05 26.38 17.14
C ASN A 25 -1.33 25.60 16.80
N ASP A 26 -2.50 26.15 17.12
CA ASP A 26 -3.79 25.53 16.82
C ASP A 26 -4.01 25.37 15.31
N LYS A 27 -3.66 26.40 14.52
CA LYS A 27 -3.76 26.36 13.07
C LYS A 27 -2.74 25.42 12.43
N LYS A 28 -1.57 25.25 13.03
CA LYS A 28 -0.59 24.25 12.61
C LYS A 28 -1.13 22.84 12.83
N LEU A 29 -1.70 22.59 14.01
CA LEU A 29 -2.30 21.29 14.34
C LEU A 29 -3.46 20.96 13.40
N GLU A 30 -4.36 21.91 13.16
CA GLU A 30 -5.48 21.78 12.22
C GLU A 30 -4.98 21.43 10.81
N GLY A 31 -3.96 22.13 10.31
CA GLY A 31 -3.36 21.86 8.99
C GLY A 31 -2.76 20.45 8.86
N LEU A 32 -2.06 20.01 9.89
CA LEU A 32 -1.47 18.66 9.94
C LEU A 32 -2.56 17.58 10.07
N GLN A 33 -3.60 17.81 10.87
CA GLN A 33 -4.74 16.91 11.01
C GLN A 33 -5.55 16.79 9.69
N CYS A 34 -5.56 17.83 8.86
CA CYS A 34 -6.13 17.80 7.51
C CYS A 34 -5.27 17.04 6.50
N GLY A 35 -4.13 16.45 6.91
CA GLY A 35 -3.28 15.62 6.05
C GLY A 35 -2.16 16.35 5.32
N ALA A 36 -1.79 17.56 5.75
CA ALA A 36 -0.57 18.19 5.26
C ALA A 36 0.68 17.50 5.84
N ASP A 37 1.70 17.28 5.00
CA ASP A 37 2.97 16.67 5.40
C ASP A 37 3.85 17.66 6.20
N GLU A 38 3.69 18.95 5.95
CA GLU A 38 4.48 19.99 6.62
C GLU A 38 3.73 21.33 6.63
N TYR A 39 4.01 22.13 7.65
CA TYR A 39 3.47 23.47 7.83
C TYR A 39 4.61 24.48 8.04
N ILE A 40 4.71 25.47 7.18
CA ILE A 40 5.78 26.47 7.22
C ILE A 40 5.18 27.88 7.28
N GLY A 41 5.48 28.58 8.38
CA GLY A 41 5.08 29.97 8.59
C GLY A 41 5.87 30.94 7.72
N LYS A 42 5.20 31.96 7.20
CA LYS A 42 5.84 33.12 6.56
C LYS A 42 6.27 34.15 7.62
N PRO A 43 7.45 34.80 7.49
CA PRO A 43 8.46 34.65 6.46
C PRO A 43 9.30 33.36 6.63
N PHE A 44 9.70 32.70 5.54
CA PHE A 44 10.51 31.49 5.58
C PHE A 44 11.82 31.65 4.79
N ASN A 45 12.83 30.89 5.17
CA ASN A 45 14.09 30.81 4.46
C ASN A 45 14.01 29.76 3.37
N ASN A 46 14.36 30.13 2.12
CA ASN A 46 14.31 29.22 0.96
C ASN A 46 15.17 27.96 1.14
N LYS A 47 16.36 28.08 1.77
CA LYS A 47 17.22 26.91 2.05
C LYS A 47 16.55 25.94 3.01
N MET A 48 15.85 26.46 4.03
CA MET A 48 15.10 25.66 5.00
C MET A 48 13.90 24.97 4.35
N LEU A 49 13.16 25.68 3.49
CA LEU A 49 12.06 25.11 2.71
C LEU A 49 12.54 23.97 1.83
N GLN A 50 13.62 24.17 1.06
CA GLN A 50 14.22 23.16 0.21
C GLN A 50 14.67 21.93 1.01
N ALA A 51 15.32 22.12 2.16
CA ALA A 51 15.76 21.01 3.01
C ALA A 51 14.59 20.19 3.54
N ARG A 52 13.48 20.83 3.96
CA ARG A 52 12.26 20.13 4.43
C ARG A 52 11.61 19.34 3.31
N ILE A 53 11.44 19.93 2.13
CA ILE A 53 10.91 19.24 0.95
C ILE A 53 11.79 18.03 0.58
N ALA A 54 13.12 18.21 0.54
CA ALA A 54 14.05 17.13 0.26
C ALA A 54 13.94 15.99 1.28
N ASN A 55 13.76 16.29 2.56
CA ASN A 55 13.55 15.29 3.61
C ASN A 55 12.25 14.51 3.42
N ILE A 56 11.14 15.19 3.13
CA ILE A 56 9.84 14.55 2.87
C ILE A 56 9.96 13.57 1.69
N LEU A 57 10.54 14.02 0.58
CA LEU A 57 10.72 13.20 -0.62
C LEU A 57 11.65 12.00 -0.37
N ARG A 58 12.75 12.21 0.37
CA ARG A 58 13.68 11.14 0.74
C ARG A 58 13.02 10.10 1.64
N ASN A 59 12.29 10.52 2.66
CA ASN A 59 11.59 9.61 3.57
C ASN A 59 10.55 8.77 2.82
N ARG A 60 9.76 9.39 1.94
CA ARG A 60 8.83 8.66 1.07
C ARG A 60 9.54 7.64 0.19
N LYS A 61 10.67 7.99 -0.41
CA LYS A 61 11.46 7.06 -1.21
C LYS A 61 11.96 5.86 -0.40
N LEU A 62 12.47 6.07 0.80
CA LEU A 62 12.92 5.01 1.69
C LEU A 62 11.77 4.09 2.13
N LEU A 63 10.62 4.66 2.47
CA LEU A 63 9.43 3.90 2.83
C LEU A 63 8.94 3.04 1.67
N LYS A 64 8.88 3.61 0.46
CA LYS A 64 8.54 2.87 -0.76
C LYS A 64 9.47 1.67 -1.01
N GLN A 65 10.78 1.87 -0.84
CA GLN A 65 11.77 0.79 -1.00
C GLN A 65 11.59 -0.31 0.03
N LYS A 66 11.37 0.04 1.31
CA LYS A 66 11.09 -0.94 2.37
C LYS A 66 9.81 -1.74 2.10
N PHE A 67 8.76 -1.08 1.60
CA PHE A 67 7.51 -1.75 1.25
C PHE A 67 7.69 -2.75 0.11
N SER A 68 8.33 -2.33 -0.98
CA SER A 68 8.63 -3.22 -2.10
C SER A 68 9.47 -4.44 -1.66
N GLN A 69 10.49 -4.24 -0.83
CA GLN A 69 11.32 -5.32 -0.32
C GLN A 69 10.56 -6.28 0.60
N LYS A 70 9.75 -5.77 1.54
CA LYS A 70 8.92 -6.61 2.42
C LYS A 70 7.86 -7.42 1.66
N MET A 71 7.37 -6.92 0.53
CA MET A 71 6.43 -7.67 -0.32
C MET A 71 7.09 -8.80 -1.11
N THR A 72 8.41 -8.75 -1.32
CA THR A 72 9.16 -9.76 -2.08
C THR A 72 9.94 -10.74 -1.21
N THR A 73 10.20 -10.44 0.07
CA THR A 73 10.93 -11.33 0.99
C THR A 73 9.97 -12.21 1.79
N SER A 74 10.25 -13.52 1.77
CA SER A 74 9.44 -14.60 2.36
C SER A 74 9.58 -14.78 3.87
N GLU A 75 10.12 -13.84 4.60
CA GLU A 75 10.30 -13.98 6.04
C GLU A 75 9.13 -13.36 6.78
N SER A 76 8.28 -14.27 7.31
CA SER A 76 7.17 -14.07 8.25
C SER A 76 5.93 -13.35 7.67
N PRO A 77 4.71 -13.84 8.00
CA PRO A 77 3.47 -13.10 7.81
C PRO A 77 3.38 -11.96 8.84
N ALA A 78 4.49 -11.21 9.01
CA ALA A 78 4.45 -10.01 9.81
C ALA A 78 3.42 -9.09 9.14
N GLU A 79 2.39 -8.79 9.90
CA GLU A 79 1.54 -7.64 9.69
C GLU A 79 2.40 -6.55 9.06
N ILE A 80 2.08 -6.21 7.82
CA ILE A 80 2.74 -5.09 7.19
C ILE A 80 2.51 -3.96 8.18
N GLU A 81 3.56 -3.41 8.76
CA GLU A 81 3.44 -2.20 9.57
C GLU A 81 3.01 -1.07 8.63
N ILE A 82 1.74 -1.10 8.27
CA ILE A 82 1.08 -0.15 7.39
C ILE A 82 1.25 1.26 7.95
N GLN A 83 1.26 1.38 9.28
CA GLN A 83 1.52 2.64 9.97
C GLN A 83 2.92 3.21 9.67
N ALA A 84 3.92 2.36 9.40
CA ALA A 84 5.26 2.83 9.02
C ALA A 84 5.36 3.33 7.57
N LEU A 85 4.38 3.01 6.72
CA LEU A 85 4.32 3.42 5.33
C LEU A 85 3.55 4.70 5.11
N ALA A 86 2.60 4.95 5.98
CA ALA A 86 1.75 6.11 5.90
C ALA A 86 2.48 7.32 6.48
N LEU A 87 2.74 8.30 5.63
CA LEU A 87 3.30 9.58 6.03
C LEU A 87 2.24 10.50 6.64
N ASN A 88 0.97 10.18 6.44
CA ASN A 88 -0.15 10.88 7.03
C ASN A 88 -1.29 9.89 7.39
N PRO A 89 -2.19 10.26 8.30
CA PRO A 89 -3.28 9.40 8.74
C PRO A 89 -4.24 8.95 7.62
N ILE A 90 -4.36 9.74 6.55
CA ILE A 90 -5.24 9.44 5.41
C ILE A 90 -4.66 8.30 4.58
N ASP A 91 -3.34 8.30 4.37
CA ASP A 91 -2.66 7.23 3.64
C ASP A 91 -2.62 5.94 4.47
N ALA A 92 -2.48 6.05 5.81
CA ALA A 92 -2.57 4.91 6.73
C ALA A 92 -3.94 4.22 6.59
N LYS A 93 -5.01 4.98 6.76
CA LYS A 93 -6.37 4.47 6.65
C LYS A 93 -6.68 3.87 5.27
N PHE A 94 -6.16 4.48 4.21
CA PHE A 94 -6.31 3.94 2.85
C PHE A 94 -5.62 2.58 2.69
N LEU A 95 -4.40 2.43 3.20
CA LEU A 95 -3.64 1.17 3.11
C LEU A 95 -4.28 0.08 3.97
N GLU A 96 -4.76 0.41 5.17
CA GLU A 96 -5.47 -0.48 6.07
C GLU A 96 -6.76 -1.00 5.40
N GLN A 97 -7.60 -0.11 4.91
CA GLN A 97 -8.82 -0.45 4.19
C GLN A 97 -8.53 -1.29 2.93
N LEU A 98 -7.48 -0.96 2.19
CA LEU A 98 -7.05 -1.73 1.03
C LEU A 98 -6.67 -3.16 1.40
N GLU A 99 -5.90 -3.35 2.47
CA GLU A 99 -5.49 -4.67 2.93
C GLU A 99 -6.68 -5.50 3.39
N GLU A 100 -7.58 -4.92 4.17
CA GLU A 100 -8.82 -5.58 4.61
C GLU A 100 -9.69 -6.00 3.41
N THR A 101 -9.88 -5.10 2.45
CA THR A 101 -10.66 -5.38 1.24
C THR A 101 -10.05 -6.52 0.43
N VAL A 102 -8.74 -6.51 0.21
CA VAL A 102 -8.08 -7.58 -0.53
C VAL A 102 -8.13 -8.90 0.23
N LYS A 103 -7.93 -8.90 1.55
CA LYS A 103 -8.06 -10.11 2.40
C LYS A 103 -9.45 -10.74 2.32
N ALA A 104 -10.50 -9.93 2.31
CA ALA A 104 -11.87 -10.40 2.21
C ALA A 104 -12.19 -11.11 0.87
N HIS A 105 -11.44 -10.78 -0.20
CA HIS A 105 -11.67 -11.30 -1.55
C HIS A 105 -10.55 -12.18 -2.10
N LEU A 106 -9.64 -12.67 -1.25
CA LEU A 106 -8.49 -13.49 -1.70
C LEU A 106 -8.90 -14.72 -2.49
N SER A 107 -9.98 -15.39 -2.08
CA SER A 107 -10.48 -16.63 -2.69
C SER A 107 -11.29 -16.39 -3.97
N ASP A 108 -11.71 -15.17 -4.24
CA ASP A 108 -12.51 -14.83 -5.42
C ASP A 108 -11.61 -14.61 -6.64
N SER A 109 -11.63 -15.57 -7.58
CA SER A 109 -10.84 -15.48 -8.82
C SER A 109 -11.28 -14.35 -9.75
N GLU A 110 -12.54 -13.91 -9.64
CA GLU A 110 -13.12 -12.84 -10.47
C GLU A 110 -12.88 -11.44 -9.87
N PHE A 111 -12.41 -11.39 -8.62
CA PHE A 111 -12.09 -10.11 -7.99
C PHE A 111 -10.90 -9.43 -8.68
N ASP A 112 -11.22 -8.38 -9.42
CA ASP A 112 -10.29 -7.63 -10.26
C ASP A 112 -9.99 -6.22 -9.69
N VAL A 113 -9.10 -5.50 -10.37
CA VAL A 113 -8.75 -4.10 -10.03
C VAL A 113 -9.95 -3.17 -10.13
N GLY A 114 -10.93 -3.49 -10.98
CA GLY A 114 -12.15 -2.68 -11.13
C GLY A 114 -13.04 -2.80 -9.91
N ALA A 115 -13.24 -4.03 -9.43
CA ALA A 115 -13.99 -4.32 -8.20
C ALA A 115 -13.29 -3.67 -6.99
N LEU A 116 -11.99 -3.85 -6.86
CA LEU A 116 -11.20 -3.26 -5.78
C LEU A 116 -11.28 -1.72 -5.77
N ALA A 117 -11.11 -1.06 -6.92
CA ALA A 117 -11.22 0.40 -7.01
C ALA A 117 -12.61 0.90 -6.61
N LYS A 118 -13.67 0.16 -6.99
CA LYS A 118 -15.06 0.48 -6.64
C LYS A 118 -15.30 0.38 -5.13
N GLU A 119 -14.80 -0.67 -4.47
CA GLU A 119 -14.91 -0.82 -3.02
C GLU A 119 -14.13 0.25 -2.26
N MET A 120 -12.98 0.66 -2.81
CA MET A 120 -12.21 1.78 -2.29
C MET A 120 -12.81 3.16 -2.59
N ALA A 121 -14.02 3.22 -3.19
CA ALA A 121 -14.73 4.44 -3.60
C ALA A 121 -13.88 5.37 -4.49
N LEU A 122 -13.04 4.80 -5.35
CA LEU A 122 -12.17 5.53 -6.27
C LEU A 122 -12.40 5.13 -7.73
N SER A 123 -12.15 6.06 -8.66
CA SER A 123 -12.04 5.67 -10.07
C SER A 123 -10.81 4.79 -10.28
N ARG A 124 -10.83 3.93 -11.30
CA ARG A 124 -9.71 3.04 -11.66
C ARG A 124 -8.37 3.79 -11.78
N SER A 125 -8.38 4.94 -12.44
CA SER A 125 -7.18 5.76 -12.64
C SER A 125 -6.68 6.40 -11.34
N ALA A 126 -7.60 6.91 -10.50
CA ALA A 126 -7.26 7.50 -9.22
C ALA A 126 -6.67 6.43 -8.27
N PHE A 127 -7.30 5.24 -8.22
CA PHE A 127 -6.83 4.11 -7.43
C PHE A 127 -5.42 3.66 -7.88
N TYR A 128 -5.22 3.46 -9.20
CA TYR A 128 -3.93 3.08 -9.77
C TYR A 128 -2.83 4.06 -9.37
N ASN A 129 -3.06 5.35 -9.58
CA ASN A 129 -2.08 6.39 -9.30
C ASN A 129 -1.76 6.47 -7.80
N LYS A 130 -2.78 6.41 -6.94
CA LYS A 130 -2.62 6.43 -5.49
C LYS A 130 -1.83 5.23 -4.99
N LEU A 131 -2.23 4.02 -5.38
CA LEU A 131 -1.56 2.81 -4.94
C LEU A 131 -0.11 2.75 -5.43
N LYS A 132 0.13 3.05 -6.71
CA LYS A 132 1.47 3.09 -7.28
C LYS A 132 2.37 4.13 -6.60
N ALA A 133 1.80 5.26 -6.22
CA ALA A 133 2.54 6.30 -5.52
C ALA A 133 2.92 5.88 -4.09
N LEU A 134 2.05 5.14 -3.38
CA LEU A 134 2.31 4.68 -2.01
C LEU A 134 3.17 3.42 -1.96
N SER A 135 2.91 2.43 -2.80
CA SER A 135 3.54 1.10 -2.74
C SER A 135 4.59 0.83 -3.82
N CYS A 136 4.71 1.66 -4.84
CA CYS A 136 5.47 1.42 -6.06
C CYS A 136 4.97 0.22 -6.90
N MET A 137 3.86 -0.39 -6.53
CA MET A 137 3.25 -1.54 -7.20
C MET A 137 2.03 -1.13 -7.99
N SER A 138 1.76 -1.83 -9.07
CA SER A 138 0.47 -1.75 -9.73
C SER A 138 -0.59 -2.50 -8.90
N PRO A 139 -1.88 -2.17 -9.03
CA PRO A 139 -2.96 -2.89 -8.36
C PRO A 139 -2.99 -4.39 -8.64
N ASN A 140 -2.68 -4.80 -9.86
CA ASN A 140 -2.59 -6.21 -10.21
C ASN A 140 -1.46 -6.92 -9.45
N GLU A 141 -0.29 -6.30 -9.37
CA GLU A 141 0.84 -6.83 -8.59
C GLU A 141 0.50 -6.91 -7.11
N PHE A 142 -0.23 -5.93 -6.59
CA PHE A 142 -0.64 -5.93 -5.18
C PHE A 142 -1.58 -7.10 -4.85
N ILE A 143 -2.65 -7.31 -5.64
CA ILE A 143 -3.58 -8.43 -5.48
C ILE A 143 -2.84 -9.77 -5.66
N MET A 144 -1.99 -9.88 -6.68
CA MET A 144 -1.21 -11.09 -6.96
C MET A 144 -0.29 -11.45 -5.78
N ASN A 145 0.43 -10.48 -5.25
CA ASN A 145 1.32 -10.70 -4.11
C ASN A 145 0.55 -11.11 -2.85
N ALA A 146 -0.62 -10.50 -2.60
CA ALA A 146 -1.48 -10.88 -1.49
C ALA A 146 -1.95 -12.34 -1.61
N ARG A 147 -2.42 -12.76 -2.78
CA ARG A 147 -2.82 -14.14 -3.07
C ARG A 147 -1.66 -15.13 -2.89
N LEU A 148 -0.47 -14.79 -3.38
CA LEU A 148 0.72 -15.65 -3.26
C LEU A 148 1.17 -15.79 -1.80
N LYS A 149 1.11 -14.73 -1.01
CA LYS A 149 1.40 -14.79 0.43
C LYS A 149 0.39 -15.67 1.17
N TYR A 150 -0.89 -15.50 0.90
CA TYR A 150 -1.94 -16.34 1.47
C TYR A 150 -1.75 -17.82 1.10
N ALA A 151 -1.40 -18.11 -0.17
CA ALA A 151 -1.06 -19.47 -0.57
C ALA A 151 0.16 -20.03 0.18
N ALA A 152 1.18 -19.20 0.43
CA ALA A 152 2.35 -19.60 1.21
C ALA A 152 2.01 -19.92 2.68
N GLU A 153 1.08 -19.17 3.28
CA GLU A 153 0.54 -19.46 4.61
C GLU A 153 -0.23 -20.78 4.65
N LEU A 154 -1.10 -21.02 3.66
CA LEU A 154 -1.81 -22.28 3.54
C LEU A 154 -0.87 -23.48 3.37
N LEU A 155 0.20 -23.32 2.56
CA LEU A 155 1.21 -24.36 2.36
C LEU A 155 1.94 -24.74 3.67
N ARG A 156 2.16 -23.80 4.57
CA ARG A 156 2.84 -24.03 5.86
C ARG A 156 1.88 -24.61 6.91
N ASN A 157 0.68 -24.04 6.99
CA ASN A 157 -0.25 -24.32 8.09
C ASN A 157 -1.18 -25.51 7.81
N HIS A 158 -1.34 -25.89 6.54
CA HIS A 158 -2.27 -26.90 6.06
C HIS A 158 -1.57 -27.94 5.15
N PRO A 159 -0.69 -28.78 5.71
CA PRO A 159 0.03 -29.82 4.94
C PRO A 159 -0.90 -30.85 4.31
N GLU A 160 -2.12 -31.02 4.84
CA GLU A 160 -3.16 -31.92 4.36
C GLU A 160 -3.79 -31.47 3.03
N LEU A 161 -3.80 -30.16 2.72
CA LEU A 161 -4.42 -29.65 1.51
C LEU A 161 -3.55 -29.94 0.28
N GLN A 162 -4.22 -30.27 -0.83
CA GLN A 162 -3.52 -30.42 -2.12
C GLN A 162 -3.08 -29.03 -2.67
N ILE A 163 -1.97 -29.01 -3.42
CA ILE A 163 -1.49 -27.76 -4.03
C ILE A 163 -2.54 -27.14 -4.97
N THR A 164 -3.36 -27.99 -5.58
CA THR A 164 -4.48 -27.55 -6.42
C THR A 164 -5.54 -26.83 -5.61
N GLU A 165 -5.91 -27.38 -4.45
CA GLU A 165 -6.88 -26.75 -3.55
C GLU A 165 -6.38 -25.41 -3.02
N ILE A 166 -5.11 -25.35 -2.62
CA ILE A 166 -4.47 -24.09 -2.18
C ILE A 166 -4.48 -23.05 -3.30
N ALA A 167 -4.18 -23.43 -4.54
CA ALA A 167 -4.23 -22.51 -5.66
C ALA A 167 -5.63 -21.90 -5.84
N TYR A 168 -6.69 -22.71 -5.77
CA TYR A 168 -8.06 -22.23 -5.90
C TYR A 168 -8.49 -21.41 -4.69
N GLN A 169 -8.16 -21.82 -3.46
CA GLN A 169 -8.45 -21.05 -2.26
C GLN A 169 -7.75 -19.68 -2.25
N ALA A 170 -6.60 -19.60 -2.88
CA ALA A 170 -5.88 -18.33 -3.05
C ALA A 170 -6.34 -17.53 -4.29
N GLY A 171 -7.49 -17.88 -4.90
CA GLY A 171 -8.11 -17.14 -5.99
C GLY A 171 -7.44 -17.28 -7.35
N PHE A 172 -6.66 -18.36 -7.56
CA PHE A 172 -6.11 -18.66 -8.88
C PHE A 172 -7.05 -19.59 -9.67
N SER A 173 -7.46 -19.19 -10.86
CA SER A 173 -8.25 -20.01 -11.76
C SER A 173 -7.43 -21.09 -12.50
N SER A 174 -6.09 -20.99 -12.49
CA SER A 174 -5.17 -21.90 -13.18
C SER A 174 -4.01 -22.33 -12.30
N LEU A 175 -3.92 -23.64 -12.05
CA LEU A 175 -2.80 -24.24 -11.31
C LEU A 175 -1.45 -24.00 -11.99
N ARG A 176 -1.42 -24.03 -13.34
CA ARG A 176 -0.19 -23.77 -14.11
C ARG A 176 0.28 -22.33 -13.89
N TYR A 177 -0.62 -21.37 -13.95
CA TYR A 177 -0.32 -19.96 -13.71
C TYR A 177 0.11 -19.71 -12.25
N PHE A 178 -0.59 -20.31 -11.29
CA PHE A 178 -0.20 -20.27 -9.89
C PHE A 178 1.25 -20.73 -9.67
N ARG A 179 1.61 -21.94 -10.16
CA ARG A 179 2.97 -22.47 -10.02
C ARG A 179 4.02 -21.56 -10.62
N HIS A 180 3.73 -20.98 -11.78
CA HIS A 180 4.65 -20.02 -12.42
C HIS A 180 4.85 -18.77 -11.57
N CYS A 181 3.77 -18.12 -11.11
CA CYS A 181 3.83 -16.92 -10.27
C CYS A 181 4.48 -17.21 -8.91
N PHE A 182 4.14 -18.34 -8.29
CA PHE A 182 4.71 -18.74 -7.01
C PHE A 182 6.23 -18.93 -7.10
N LYS A 183 6.70 -19.66 -8.11
CA LYS A 183 8.13 -19.86 -8.36
C LYS A 183 8.86 -18.54 -8.66
N ALA A 184 8.25 -17.64 -9.42
CA ALA A 184 8.81 -16.32 -9.70
C ALA A 184 8.91 -15.45 -8.43
N CYS A 185 7.95 -15.55 -7.50
CA CYS A 185 7.92 -14.77 -6.27
C CYS A 185 8.86 -15.31 -5.19
N PHE A 186 8.85 -16.65 -4.97
CA PHE A 186 9.55 -17.30 -3.86
C PHE A 186 10.83 -18.04 -4.27
N ASN A 187 11.20 -18.03 -5.56
CA ASN A 187 12.32 -18.79 -6.14
C ASN A 187 12.27 -20.30 -5.88
N GLN A 188 11.12 -20.83 -5.48
CA GLN A 188 10.85 -22.24 -5.17
C GLN A 188 9.48 -22.63 -5.70
N SER A 189 9.30 -23.90 -6.07
CA SER A 189 7.97 -24.41 -6.37
C SER A 189 7.13 -24.52 -5.09
N PRO A 190 5.79 -24.51 -5.19
CA PRO A 190 4.92 -24.71 -4.02
C PRO A 190 5.21 -26.01 -3.26
N GLN A 191 5.66 -27.04 -3.96
CA GLN A 191 5.99 -28.34 -3.39
C GLN A 191 7.28 -28.30 -2.56
N GLU A 192 8.33 -27.66 -3.11
CA GLU A 192 9.61 -27.41 -2.39
C GLU A 192 9.44 -26.49 -1.20
N TYR A 193 8.53 -25.52 -1.31
CA TYR A 193 8.24 -24.58 -0.22
C TYR A 193 7.52 -25.23 0.96
N ARG A 194 6.62 -26.21 0.71
CA ARG A 194 5.93 -27.00 1.73
C ARG A 194 6.86 -27.92 2.49
N GLY A 195 7.89 -28.46 1.84
CA GLY A 195 8.83 -29.45 2.41
C GLY A 195 9.86 -28.88 3.38
N LYS A 196 9.80 -27.58 3.65
CA LYS A 196 10.65 -26.90 4.66
C LYS A 196 9.88 -26.68 5.95
#